data_d3f23b43218bd4331a7b8d4a9ed19467
#
_entry.id   d3f23b43218bd4331a7b8d4a9ed19467
#
_cell.length_a   1.000
_cell.length_b   1.000
_cell.length_c   1.000
_cell.angle_alpha   90.00
_cell.angle_beta   90.00
_cell.angle_gamma   90.00
#
_symmetry.space_group_name_H-M   'P 1'
#
loop_
_entity.id
_entity.type
_entity.pdbx_description
1 polymer ?
#
loop_
_entity_poly.entity_id
_entity_poly.type
_entity_poly.pdbx_seq_one_letter_code
_entity_poly.pdbx_strand_id
1 'polypeptide(L)'
;MKQENSDPIQVIIADDHVLFRAGVKTALSSKKDVKFIAEADNGMHLLTLLKAVVPDVILLDIEMPIMTGINVLPEIKKLYPSVKIIMLTMLNDHSMVTQLMELGANSYLTKDSDSEVIYEAIKTCVEQEYFFNDITNKALLTNLKEKHNVVPQHLAAAEVVLNEKETTILRLMCEEKSTKEIADIVD
;
A
#
# COMPACT_ATOMS: atom_id res chain seq x y z
N MET A 1 -30.38 22.24 10.16
CA MET A 1 -29.39 21.33 9.54
C MET A 1 -28.94 21.99 8.25
N LYS A 2 -27.71 22.55 8.22
CA LYS A 2 -27.14 23.13 7.00
C LYS A 2 -26.72 21.96 6.10
N GLN A 3 -27.35 21.83 4.94
CA GLN A 3 -26.76 21.08 3.82
C GLN A 3 -25.50 21.85 3.44
N GLU A 4 -24.34 21.33 3.78
CA GLU A 4 -23.10 21.74 3.15
C GLU A 4 -23.17 21.30 1.69
N ASN A 5 -23.35 22.27 0.84
CA ASN A 5 -23.31 22.11 -0.61
C ASN A 5 -21.82 21.97 -1.00
N SER A 6 -21.19 20.86 -0.63
CA SER A 6 -19.87 20.54 -1.13
C SER A 6 -20.01 20.07 -2.57
N ASP A 7 -19.12 20.51 -3.45
CA ASP A 7 -19.07 20.02 -4.83
C ASP A 7 -18.92 18.48 -4.80
N PRO A 8 -19.52 17.78 -5.79
CA PRO A 8 -19.45 16.32 -5.83
C PRO A 8 -18.00 15.87 -6.05
N ILE A 9 -17.63 14.77 -5.37
CA ILE A 9 -16.32 14.11 -5.53
C ILE A 9 -16.14 13.73 -7.00
N GLN A 10 -15.10 14.26 -7.63
CA GLN A 10 -14.78 14.01 -9.02
C GLN A 10 -13.97 12.71 -9.16
N VAL A 11 -14.50 11.77 -9.94
CA VAL A 11 -13.90 10.45 -10.10
C VAL A 11 -13.54 10.20 -11.56
N ILE A 12 -12.34 9.65 -11.78
CA ILE A 12 -11.95 9.02 -13.04
C ILE A 12 -11.90 7.50 -12.82
N ILE A 13 -12.44 6.73 -13.76
CA ILE A 13 -12.28 5.28 -13.77
C ILE A 13 -11.38 4.88 -14.94
N ALA A 14 -10.31 4.11 -14.62
CA ALA A 14 -9.36 3.58 -15.58
C ALA A 14 -9.38 2.05 -15.53
N ASP A 15 -9.87 1.44 -16.58
CA ASP A 15 -10.08 -0.01 -16.73
C ASP A 15 -10.28 -0.31 -18.22
N ASP A 16 -9.74 -1.38 -18.76
CA ASP A 16 -9.92 -1.74 -20.17
C ASP A 16 -11.27 -2.41 -20.45
N HIS A 17 -11.97 -2.90 -19.41
CA HIS A 17 -13.26 -3.55 -19.53
C HIS A 17 -14.42 -2.54 -19.59
N VAL A 18 -14.92 -2.26 -20.77
CA VAL A 18 -16.01 -1.28 -21.01
C VAL A 18 -17.26 -1.56 -20.18
N LEU A 19 -17.65 -2.86 -20.06
CA LEU A 19 -18.83 -3.24 -19.29
C LEU A 19 -18.65 -3.02 -17.79
N PHE A 20 -17.46 -3.24 -17.27
CA PHE A 20 -17.18 -2.97 -15.87
C PHE A 20 -17.29 -1.46 -15.55
N ARG A 21 -16.66 -0.60 -16.37
CA ARG A 21 -16.79 0.85 -16.20
C ARG A 21 -18.24 1.32 -16.23
N ALA A 22 -19.00 0.83 -17.23
CA ALA A 22 -20.43 1.16 -17.35
C ALA A 22 -21.23 0.66 -16.14
N GLY A 23 -20.92 -0.54 -15.63
CA GLY A 23 -21.54 -1.14 -14.45
C GLY A 23 -21.33 -0.29 -13.20
N VAL A 24 -20.08 0.06 -12.90
CA VAL A 24 -19.73 0.89 -11.73
C VAL A 24 -20.43 2.25 -11.80
N LYS A 25 -20.38 2.94 -12.94
CA LYS A 25 -21.07 4.23 -13.13
C LYS A 25 -22.58 4.12 -12.94
N THR A 26 -23.19 3.06 -13.45
CA THR A 26 -24.63 2.82 -13.30
C THR A 26 -25.00 2.55 -11.85
N ALA A 27 -24.23 1.68 -11.17
CA ALA A 27 -24.45 1.35 -9.77
C ALA A 27 -24.33 2.56 -8.84
N LEU A 28 -23.42 3.48 -9.13
CA LEU A 28 -23.22 4.71 -8.35
C LEU A 28 -24.04 5.90 -8.84
N SER A 29 -24.87 5.76 -9.87
CA SER A 29 -25.64 6.88 -10.47
C SER A 29 -26.62 7.57 -9.51
N SER A 30 -27.08 6.87 -8.47
CA SER A 30 -27.97 7.42 -7.42
C SER A 30 -27.22 8.27 -6.38
N LYS A 31 -25.90 8.17 -6.31
CA LYS A 31 -25.05 8.89 -5.36
C LYS A 31 -24.73 10.28 -5.91
N LYS A 32 -25.46 11.30 -5.42
CA LYS A 32 -25.37 12.68 -5.94
C LYS A 32 -24.05 13.39 -5.58
N ASP A 33 -23.37 12.90 -4.59
CA ASP A 33 -22.09 13.40 -4.09
C ASP A 33 -20.85 12.78 -4.77
N VAL A 34 -21.05 11.92 -5.79
CA VAL A 34 -20.00 11.34 -6.62
C VAL A 34 -20.30 11.63 -8.11
N LYS A 35 -19.30 12.09 -8.84
CA LYS A 35 -19.41 12.41 -10.27
C LYS A 35 -18.25 11.82 -11.06
N PHE A 36 -18.54 10.90 -11.97
CA PHE A 36 -17.57 10.44 -12.95
C PHE A 36 -17.34 11.51 -14.01
N ILE A 37 -16.11 12.01 -14.13
CA ILE A 37 -15.74 13.11 -15.04
C ILE A 37 -15.02 12.64 -16.30
N ALA A 38 -14.37 11.47 -16.25
CA ALA A 38 -13.71 10.86 -17.41
C ALA A 38 -13.53 9.36 -17.23
N GLU A 39 -13.16 8.67 -18.31
CA GLU A 39 -12.83 7.25 -18.36
C GLU A 39 -11.55 7.05 -19.16
N ALA A 40 -10.71 6.12 -18.71
CA ALA A 40 -9.53 5.67 -19.45
C ALA A 40 -9.59 4.15 -19.67
N ASP A 41 -8.94 3.67 -20.71
CA ASP A 41 -8.83 2.26 -21.05
C ASP A 41 -7.41 1.70 -20.88
N ASN A 42 -6.48 2.56 -20.47
CA ASN A 42 -5.09 2.21 -20.17
C ASN A 42 -4.40 3.36 -19.43
N GLY A 43 -3.23 3.08 -18.83
CA GLY A 43 -2.48 4.07 -18.05
C GLY A 43 -1.98 5.27 -18.86
N MET A 44 -1.63 5.11 -20.13
CA MET A 44 -1.18 6.21 -20.99
C MET A 44 -2.33 7.17 -21.30
N HIS A 45 -3.52 6.63 -21.59
CA HIS A 45 -4.73 7.42 -21.77
C HIS A 45 -5.08 8.18 -20.47
N LEU A 46 -4.98 7.52 -19.31
CA LEU A 46 -5.20 8.15 -18.01
C LEU A 46 -4.25 9.35 -17.79
N LEU A 47 -2.94 9.20 -18.04
CA LEU A 47 -1.98 10.30 -17.91
C LEU A 47 -2.29 11.47 -18.88
N THR A 48 -2.85 11.17 -20.04
CA THR A 48 -3.27 12.20 -21.00
C THR A 48 -4.47 12.99 -20.49
N LEU A 49 -5.46 12.30 -19.90
CA LEU A 49 -6.63 12.93 -19.29
C LEU A 49 -6.25 13.81 -18.10
N LEU A 50 -5.32 13.36 -17.26
CA LEU A 50 -4.88 14.12 -16.08
C LEU A 50 -4.21 15.44 -16.40
N LYS A 51 -3.70 15.64 -17.62
CA LYS A 51 -3.21 16.95 -18.07
C LYS A 51 -4.33 17.98 -18.30
N ALA A 52 -5.54 17.50 -18.57
CA ALA A 52 -6.71 18.35 -18.85
C ALA A 52 -7.60 18.51 -17.62
N VAL A 53 -7.73 17.49 -16.79
CA VAL A 53 -8.60 17.49 -15.62
C VAL A 53 -8.01 16.65 -14.50
N VAL A 54 -8.01 17.19 -13.29
CA VAL A 54 -7.48 16.49 -12.09
C VAL A 54 -8.67 16.08 -11.22
N PRO A 55 -8.89 14.77 -11.00
CA PRO A 55 -9.97 14.28 -10.16
C PRO A 55 -9.57 14.31 -8.67
N ASP A 56 -10.55 14.09 -7.80
CA ASP A 56 -10.31 13.80 -6.39
C ASP A 56 -9.87 12.35 -6.19
N VAL A 57 -10.51 11.42 -6.95
CA VAL A 57 -10.28 9.96 -6.84
C VAL A 57 -10.11 9.34 -8.23
N ILE A 58 -9.20 8.38 -8.31
CA ILE A 58 -9.06 7.48 -9.47
C ILE A 58 -9.38 6.05 -9.01
N LEU A 59 -10.36 5.42 -9.67
CA LEU A 59 -10.54 3.98 -9.63
C LEU A 59 -9.65 3.38 -10.71
N LEU A 60 -8.63 2.63 -10.32
CA LEU A 60 -7.54 2.20 -11.21
C LEU A 60 -7.43 0.68 -11.27
N ASP A 61 -7.69 0.12 -12.44
CA ASP A 61 -7.43 -1.29 -12.69
C ASP A 61 -5.92 -1.58 -12.70
N ILE A 62 -5.55 -2.74 -12.17
CA ILE A 62 -4.17 -3.22 -12.18
C ILE A 62 -3.75 -3.64 -13.58
N GLU A 63 -4.58 -4.43 -14.26
CA GLU A 63 -4.27 -5.03 -15.55
C GLU A 63 -4.93 -4.25 -16.69
N MET A 64 -4.15 -3.45 -17.37
CA MET A 64 -4.56 -2.72 -18.56
C MET A 64 -3.52 -2.87 -19.67
N PRO A 65 -3.93 -2.80 -20.94
CA PRO A 65 -3.01 -2.83 -22.08
C PRO A 65 -2.15 -1.56 -22.11
N ILE A 66 -1.05 -1.60 -22.87
CA ILE A 66 -0.13 -0.47 -23.11
C ILE A 66 0.62 -0.04 -21.86
N MET A 67 -0.08 0.35 -20.79
CA MET A 67 0.48 0.75 -19.51
C MET A 67 -0.44 0.29 -18.38
N THR A 68 0.06 -0.58 -17.53
CA THR A 68 -0.69 -1.16 -16.40
C THR A 68 -0.93 -0.17 -15.28
N GLY A 69 -1.90 -0.46 -14.40
CA GLY A 69 -2.15 0.33 -13.20
C GLY A 69 -0.94 0.39 -12.26
N ILE A 70 -0.19 -0.71 -12.14
CA ILE A 70 1.03 -0.74 -11.31
C ILE A 70 2.06 0.26 -11.82
N ASN A 71 2.22 0.34 -13.14
CA ASN A 71 3.23 1.22 -13.76
C ASN A 71 2.82 2.69 -13.74
N VAL A 72 1.52 2.99 -13.85
CA VAL A 72 1.04 4.37 -13.87
C VAL A 72 0.88 4.96 -12.47
N LEU A 73 0.64 4.14 -11.45
CA LEU A 73 0.44 4.58 -10.05
C LEU A 73 1.54 5.52 -9.53
N PRO A 74 2.85 5.14 -9.58
CA PRO A 74 3.91 6.01 -9.08
C PRO A 74 4.05 7.31 -9.88
N GLU A 75 3.77 7.29 -11.19
CA GLU A 75 3.77 8.49 -12.03
C GLU A 75 2.67 9.47 -11.61
N ILE A 76 1.46 8.95 -11.34
CA ILE A 76 0.35 9.79 -10.87
C ILE A 76 0.69 10.38 -9.50
N LYS A 77 1.19 9.57 -8.56
CA LYS A 77 1.53 10.06 -7.22
C LYS A 77 2.64 11.11 -7.22
N LYS A 78 3.58 11.00 -8.13
CA LYS A 78 4.63 12.00 -8.32
C LYS A 78 4.10 13.33 -8.87
N LEU A 79 3.19 13.28 -9.85
CA LEU A 79 2.67 14.47 -10.54
C LEU A 79 1.46 15.09 -9.82
N TYR A 80 0.62 14.26 -9.20
CA TYR A 80 -0.65 14.62 -8.57
C TYR A 80 -0.77 13.98 -7.18
N PRO A 81 0.05 14.35 -6.19
CA PRO A 81 0.14 13.67 -4.90
C PRO A 81 -1.16 13.74 -4.07
N SER A 82 -2.02 14.72 -4.31
CA SER A 82 -3.31 14.86 -3.61
C SER A 82 -4.38 13.91 -4.11
N VAL A 83 -4.26 13.41 -5.35
CA VAL A 83 -5.25 12.52 -5.95
C VAL A 83 -5.25 11.17 -5.22
N LYS A 84 -6.43 10.73 -4.81
CA LYS A 84 -6.61 9.44 -4.14
C LYS A 84 -6.74 8.33 -5.18
N ILE A 85 -6.04 7.22 -4.96
CA ILE A 85 -6.03 6.10 -5.91
C ILE A 85 -6.54 4.85 -5.20
N ILE A 86 -7.65 4.32 -5.71
CA ILE A 86 -8.26 3.07 -5.29
C ILE A 86 -7.96 2.04 -6.36
N MET A 87 -7.14 1.05 -6.03
CA MET A 87 -6.81 -0.03 -6.95
C MET A 87 -7.98 -1.01 -7.07
N LEU A 88 -8.29 -1.40 -8.30
CA LEU A 88 -9.29 -2.42 -8.62
C LEU A 88 -8.61 -3.64 -9.25
N THR A 89 -9.04 -4.84 -8.89
CA THR A 89 -8.43 -6.07 -9.39
C THR A 89 -9.40 -7.24 -9.40
N MET A 90 -9.08 -8.25 -10.21
CA MET A 90 -9.72 -9.56 -10.14
C MET A 90 -9.03 -10.52 -9.16
N LEU A 91 -7.82 -10.18 -8.67
CA LEU A 91 -6.98 -11.07 -7.88
C LEU A 91 -6.98 -10.69 -6.40
N ASN A 92 -7.00 -11.70 -5.53
CA ASN A 92 -6.85 -11.57 -4.07
C ASN A 92 -5.42 -11.96 -3.67
N ASP A 93 -4.41 -11.20 -4.13
CA ASP A 93 -3.01 -11.44 -3.75
C ASP A 93 -2.56 -10.44 -2.67
N HIS A 94 -2.38 -10.94 -1.46
CA HIS A 94 -1.98 -10.13 -0.31
C HIS A 94 -0.60 -9.48 -0.46
N SER A 95 0.33 -10.10 -1.19
CA SER A 95 1.67 -9.53 -1.41
C SER A 95 1.59 -8.29 -2.32
N MET A 96 0.76 -8.36 -3.34
CA MET A 96 0.49 -7.24 -4.25
C MET A 96 -0.18 -6.06 -3.55
N VAL A 97 -1.11 -6.32 -2.63
CA VAL A 97 -1.77 -5.26 -1.85
C VAL A 97 -0.74 -4.40 -1.12
N THR A 98 0.19 -5.03 -0.39
CA THR A 98 1.21 -4.29 0.35
C THR A 98 2.09 -3.45 -0.57
N GLN A 99 2.54 -4.03 -1.68
CA GLN A 99 3.36 -3.33 -2.68
C GLN A 99 2.62 -2.11 -3.25
N LEU A 100 1.34 -2.24 -3.59
CA LEU A 100 0.54 -1.15 -4.13
C LEU A 100 0.34 -0.02 -3.11
N MET A 101 0.11 -0.36 -1.84
CA MET A 101 0.02 0.62 -0.76
C MET A 101 1.36 1.35 -0.55
N GLU A 102 2.50 0.66 -0.61
CA GLU A 102 3.84 1.26 -0.56
C GLU A 102 4.12 2.18 -1.75
N LEU A 103 3.57 1.88 -2.93
CA LEU A 103 3.63 2.74 -4.12
C LEU A 103 2.68 3.95 -4.05
N GLY A 104 1.85 4.05 -3.01
CA GLY A 104 1.00 5.19 -2.74
C GLY A 104 -0.49 5.00 -3.05
N ALA A 105 -0.97 3.78 -3.26
CA ALA A 105 -2.41 3.53 -3.33
C ALA A 105 -3.08 3.88 -1.99
N ASN A 106 -4.30 4.41 -2.06
CA ASN A 106 -5.08 4.79 -0.89
C ASN A 106 -6.06 3.68 -0.45
N SER A 107 -6.36 2.76 -1.34
CA SER A 107 -7.18 1.56 -1.08
C SER A 107 -6.98 0.51 -2.16
N TYR A 108 -7.45 -0.69 -1.84
CA TYR A 108 -7.44 -1.84 -2.74
C TYR A 108 -8.78 -2.57 -2.61
N LEU A 109 -9.48 -2.75 -3.73
CA LEU A 109 -10.76 -3.44 -3.83
C LEU A 109 -10.69 -4.51 -4.91
N THR A 110 -11.49 -5.54 -4.77
CA THR A 110 -11.73 -6.50 -5.84
C THR A 110 -12.86 -6.01 -6.75
N LYS A 111 -12.81 -6.36 -8.03
CA LYS A 111 -13.83 -5.97 -9.02
C LYS A 111 -15.21 -6.59 -8.75
N ASP A 112 -15.28 -7.60 -7.88
CA ASP A 112 -16.53 -8.21 -7.39
C ASP A 112 -17.06 -7.55 -6.11
N SER A 113 -16.41 -6.49 -5.63
CA SER A 113 -16.88 -5.73 -4.47
C SER A 113 -18.24 -5.09 -4.75
N ASP A 114 -19.11 -5.09 -3.74
CA ASP A 114 -20.39 -4.41 -3.81
C ASP A 114 -20.21 -2.91 -4.11
N SER A 115 -21.15 -2.34 -4.86
CA SER A 115 -21.12 -0.91 -5.22
C SER A 115 -21.12 0.01 -3.99
N GLU A 116 -21.75 -0.40 -2.89
CA GLU A 116 -21.72 0.36 -1.63
C GLU A 116 -20.31 0.41 -1.03
N VAL A 117 -19.53 -0.68 -1.13
CA VAL A 117 -18.13 -0.72 -0.68
C VAL A 117 -17.26 0.22 -1.54
N ILE A 118 -17.48 0.22 -2.87
CA ILE A 118 -16.77 1.15 -3.78
C ILE A 118 -17.10 2.60 -3.41
N TYR A 119 -18.38 2.89 -3.17
CA TYR A 119 -18.82 4.22 -2.76
C TYR A 119 -18.22 4.65 -1.42
N GLU A 120 -18.23 3.77 -0.42
CA GLU A 120 -17.64 4.01 0.89
C GLU A 120 -16.13 4.27 0.78
N ALA A 121 -15.42 3.48 -0.04
CA ALA A 121 -14.00 3.67 -0.29
C ALA A 121 -13.69 5.03 -0.92
N ILE A 122 -14.49 5.47 -1.91
CA ILE A 122 -14.35 6.80 -2.52
C ILE A 122 -14.46 7.90 -1.46
N LYS A 123 -15.49 7.86 -0.64
CA LYS A 123 -15.71 8.87 0.40
C LYS A 123 -14.62 8.86 1.47
N THR A 124 -14.34 7.68 1.99
CA THR A 124 -13.36 7.53 3.08
C THR A 124 -11.95 7.92 2.62
N CYS A 125 -11.56 7.59 1.39
CA CYS A 125 -10.27 8.03 0.87
C CYS A 125 -10.15 9.56 0.76
N VAL A 126 -11.22 10.26 0.41
CA VAL A 126 -11.23 11.73 0.37
C VAL A 126 -11.20 12.33 1.78
N GLU A 127 -11.97 11.78 2.72
CA GLU A 127 -12.13 12.31 4.07
C GLU A 127 -10.98 11.94 5.01
N GLN A 128 -10.45 10.69 4.91
CA GLN A 128 -9.51 10.10 5.86
C GLN A 128 -8.19 9.64 5.23
N GLU A 129 -8.03 9.87 3.92
CA GLU A 129 -6.87 9.49 3.12
C GLU A 129 -6.81 8.02 2.71
N TYR A 130 -7.15 7.07 3.57
CA TYR A 130 -7.09 5.64 3.31
C TYR A 130 -8.42 4.97 3.63
N PHE A 131 -8.75 3.94 2.85
CA PHE A 131 -9.83 3.01 3.17
C PHE A 131 -9.26 1.60 3.28
N PHE A 132 -9.47 0.97 4.43
CA PHE A 132 -9.01 -0.38 4.71
C PHE A 132 -10.20 -1.34 4.84
N ASN A 133 -10.19 -2.37 4.02
CA ASN A 133 -11.11 -3.51 4.11
C ASN A 133 -10.38 -4.74 4.68
N ASP A 134 -11.08 -5.88 4.78
CA ASP A 134 -10.50 -7.11 5.31
C ASP A 134 -9.26 -7.58 4.53
N ILE A 135 -9.21 -7.33 3.22
CA ILE A 135 -8.08 -7.72 2.35
C ILE A 135 -6.86 -6.87 2.69
N THR A 136 -7.03 -5.56 2.72
CA THR A 136 -5.95 -4.61 3.05
C THR A 136 -5.46 -4.80 4.48
N ASN A 137 -6.38 -5.00 5.43
CA ASN A 137 -6.04 -5.26 6.83
C ASN A 137 -5.20 -6.54 6.99
N LYS A 138 -5.63 -7.65 6.36
CA LYS A 138 -4.88 -8.92 6.39
C LYS A 138 -3.50 -8.78 5.75
N ALA A 139 -3.40 -8.13 4.60
CA ALA A 139 -2.13 -7.93 3.90
C ALA A 139 -1.14 -7.13 4.77
N LEU A 140 -1.59 -6.02 5.36
CA LEU A 140 -0.77 -5.20 6.25
C LEU A 140 -0.32 -5.94 7.50
N LEU A 141 -1.22 -6.70 8.14
CA LEU A 141 -0.87 -7.52 9.31
C LEU A 141 0.13 -8.63 8.97
N THR A 142 0.02 -9.25 7.80
CA THR A 142 0.97 -10.27 7.34
C THR A 142 2.34 -9.64 7.11
N ASN A 143 2.41 -8.51 6.42
CA ASN A 143 3.66 -7.80 6.19
C ASN A 143 4.34 -7.35 7.50
N LEU A 144 3.57 -6.86 8.47
CA LEU A 144 4.11 -6.50 9.79
C LEU A 144 4.69 -7.71 10.52
N LYS A 145 4.05 -8.88 10.43
CA LYS A 145 4.57 -10.13 11.02
C LYS A 145 5.85 -10.59 10.32
N GLU A 146 5.91 -10.50 9.00
CA GLU A 146 7.09 -10.87 8.23
C GLU A 146 8.26 -9.91 8.49
N LYS A 147 8.02 -8.61 8.55
CA LYS A 147 9.03 -7.60 8.93
C LYS A 147 9.48 -7.74 10.39
N HIS A 148 8.62 -8.21 11.30
CA HIS A 148 9.01 -8.52 12.69
C HIS A 148 9.74 -9.85 12.84
N ASN A 149 9.59 -10.77 11.90
CA ASN A 149 10.41 -12.00 11.84
C ASN A 149 11.82 -11.75 11.28
N VAL A 150 12.09 -10.59 10.73
CA VAL A 150 13.46 -10.10 10.57
C VAL A 150 13.92 -9.59 11.95
N VAL A 151 14.41 -10.50 12.76
CA VAL A 151 15.19 -10.14 13.96
C VAL A 151 16.22 -9.09 13.50
N PRO A 152 16.23 -7.87 14.10
CA PRO A 152 17.21 -6.88 13.73
C PRO A 152 18.58 -7.54 13.72
N GLN A 153 19.37 -7.37 12.66
CA GLN A 153 20.68 -8.05 12.51
C GLN A 153 21.65 -7.80 13.68
N HIS A 154 21.38 -6.78 14.50
CA HIS A 154 22.10 -6.52 15.75
C HIS A 154 21.53 -7.28 16.97
N LEU A 155 20.41 -8.06 16.80
CA LEU A 155 19.85 -9.02 17.78
C LEU A 155 19.86 -10.46 17.23
N ALA A 156 19.97 -10.67 15.91
CA ALA A 156 20.48 -11.91 15.39
C ALA A 156 21.92 -11.98 15.91
N ALA A 157 22.20 -12.89 16.84
CA ALA A 157 23.55 -13.11 17.34
C ALA A 157 24.48 -13.06 16.12
N ALA A 158 25.21 -11.96 15.95
CA ALA A 158 26.45 -12.04 15.23
C ALA A 158 27.09 -13.29 15.84
N GLU A 159 27.44 -14.29 15.05
CA GLU A 159 28.39 -15.28 15.50
C GLU A 159 29.61 -14.44 15.89
N VAL A 160 29.66 -14.10 17.16
CA VAL A 160 30.84 -13.46 17.75
C VAL A 160 31.86 -14.57 17.70
N VAL A 161 32.62 -14.62 16.62
CA VAL A 161 33.77 -15.49 16.52
C VAL A 161 34.80 -14.91 17.50
N LEU A 162 34.74 -15.37 18.73
CA LEU A 162 35.67 -15.01 19.75
C LEU A 162 37.03 -15.56 19.33
N ASN A 163 38.06 -14.74 19.41
CA ASN A 163 39.42 -15.20 19.25
C ASN A 163 39.83 -16.08 20.46
N GLU A 164 40.95 -16.78 20.34
CA GLU A 164 41.39 -17.71 21.39
C GLU A 164 41.60 -17.03 22.76
N LYS A 165 42.08 -15.79 22.78
CA LYS A 165 42.27 -14.99 23.98
C LYS A 165 40.92 -14.64 24.63
N GLU A 166 39.95 -14.20 23.86
CA GLU A 166 38.60 -13.87 24.33
C GLU A 166 37.86 -15.10 24.86
N THR A 167 38.01 -16.25 24.20
CA THR A 167 37.44 -17.52 24.65
C THR A 167 38.05 -17.95 25.98
N THR A 168 39.37 -17.77 26.14
CA THR A 168 40.07 -18.09 27.38
C THR A 168 39.64 -17.20 28.53
N ILE A 169 39.53 -15.89 28.29
CA ILE A 169 39.03 -14.91 29.29
C ILE A 169 37.62 -15.28 29.75
N LEU A 170 36.70 -15.56 28.83
CA LEU A 170 35.33 -15.94 29.18
C LEU A 170 35.28 -17.25 29.99
N ARG A 171 36.10 -18.23 29.63
CA ARG A 171 36.20 -19.48 30.40
C ARG A 171 36.65 -19.23 31.84
N LEU A 172 37.71 -18.42 32.03
CA LEU A 172 38.24 -18.10 33.36
C LEU A 172 37.24 -17.25 34.18
N MET A 173 36.43 -16.39 33.53
CA MET A 173 35.32 -15.68 34.18
C MET A 173 34.23 -16.66 34.66
N CYS A 174 33.87 -17.68 33.86
CA CYS A 174 32.93 -18.73 34.27
C CYS A 174 33.48 -19.61 35.42
N GLU A 175 34.80 -19.69 35.58
CA GLU A 175 35.47 -20.39 36.69
C GLU A 175 35.63 -19.49 37.95
N GLU A 176 34.93 -18.33 37.97
CA GLU A 176 34.90 -17.35 39.05
C GLU A 176 36.32 -16.82 39.44
N LYS A 177 37.24 -16.81 38.47
CA LYS A 177 38.58 -16.21 38.66
C LYS A 177 38.51 -14.70 38.78
N SER A 178 39.30 -14.12 39.65
CA SER A 178 39.39 -12.66 39.78
C SER A 178 40.09 -12.04 38.57
N THR A 179 39.82 -10.77 38.30
CA THR A 179 40.43 -10.01 37.20
C THR A 179 41.96 -10.08 37.20
N LYS A 180 42.57 -10.13 38.40
CA LYS A 180 44.01 -10.21 38.55
C LYS A 180 44.56 -11.59 38.15
N GLU A 181 43.89 -12.67 38.55
CA GLU A 181 44.25 -14.05 38.16
C GLU A 181 44.05 -14.26 36.65
N ILE A 182 43.04 -13.65 36.05
CA ILE A 182 42.79 -13.71 34.61
C ILE A 182 43.92 -12.98 33.86
N ALA A 183 44.31 -11.80 34.32
CA ALA A 183 45.41 -11.05 33.72
C ALA A 183 46.74 -11.85 33.76
N ASP A 184 47.06 -12.47 34.89
CA ASP A 184 48.28 -13.26 35.06
C ASP A 184 48.33 -14.53 34.17
N ILE A 185 47.18 -15.02 33.67
CA ILE A 185 47.09 -16.23 32.82
C ILE A 185 47.06 -15.88 31.32
N VAL A 186 46.56 -14.69 30.95
CA VAL A 186 46.28 -14.31 29.55
C VAL A 186 47.38 -13.41 28.97
N ASP A 187 48.31 -12.92 29.79
CA ASP A 187 49.53 -12.23 29.35
C ASP A 187 50.51 -13.23 28.73
#